data_db3398e7ec8cc40a70146d12f78b5089
#
_entry.id   db3398e7ec8cc40a70146d12f78b5089
#
_cell.length_a   1.000
_cell.length_b   1.000
_cell.length_c   1.000
_cell.angle_alpha   90.00
_cell.angle_beta   90.00
_cell.angle_gamma   90.00
#
_symmetry.space_group_name_H-M   'P 1'
#
loop_
_entity.id
_entity.type
_entity.pdbx_description
1 polymer ?
#
loop_
_entity_poly.entity_id
_entity_poly.type
_entity_poly.pdbx_seq_one_letter_code
_entity_poly.pdbx_strand_id
1 'polypeptide(L)'
;EVADRLPFDFPIVVKPENSNALDYLRCHFEGQKKVFFFDTREEYLTMVRSMNGSDYRGKLILQEFIPGGDDAMRVLNSYSDTDGTVRAMCLGQPVLEYYDPKSVGNYAAILSRGDTLLYDKMQRFLQAIGYVGFSNIDMKYDSRTGRYVLFEINPRLGRSSFFCRAAGINMMKLLTEDVVYGRRGKCIYNETTALWSNVPRGILTRYVTSPALREEMKQYKALHTLWCGGDLAPARVYRLARYYAAQYKNFARYYFDKSKEK
;
A
#
# COMPACT_ATOMS: atom_id res chain seq x y z
N GLU A 1 0.63 5.97 31.48
CA GLU A 1 -0.32 4.88 31.74
C GLU A 1 -0.57 3.98 30.51
N VAL A 2 -0.89 4.52 29.31
CA VAL A 2 -1.11 3.68 28.11
C VAL A 2 0.20 3.01 27.68
N ALA A 3 1.32 3.74 27.66
CA ALA A 3 2.62 3.21 27.29
C ALA A 3 3.16 2.11 28.23
N ASP A 4 2.61 1.99 29.42
CA ASP A 4 2.98 0.96 30.41
C ASP A 4 2.15 -0.33 30.28
N ARG A 5 1.14 -0.32 29.40
CA ARG A 5 0.17 -1.42 29.20
C ARG A 5 0.14 -1.92 27.76
N LEU A 6 1.12 -1.53 26.94
CA LEU A 6 1.20 -2.03 25.57
C LEU A 6 1.48 -3.55 25.59
N PRO A 7 0.83 -4.34 24.74
CA PRO A 7 1.08 -5.77 24.63
C PRO A 7 2.34 -6.10 23.80
N PHE A 8 3.13 -5.08 23.45
CA PHE A 8 4.37 -5.16 22.65
C PHE A 8 5.36 -4.08 23.11
N ASP A 9 6.63 -4.33 22.81
CA ASP A 9 7.74 -3.45 23.15
C ASP A 9 7.99 -2.37 22.08
N PHE A 10 8.82 -1.39 22.40
CA PHE A 10 9.38 -0.45 21.43
C PHE A 10 10.40 -1.16 20.52
N PRO A 11 10.52 -0.73 19.26
CA PRO A 11 9.91 0.44 18.63
C PRO A 11 8.41 0.29 18.34
N ILE A 12 7.70 1.41 18.30
CA ILE A 12 6.27 1.47 18.00
C ILE A 12 5.96 2.42 16.84
N VAL A 13 4.83 2.16 16.19
CA VAL A 13 4.23 3.08 15.21
C VAL A 13 3.00 3.71 15.82
N VAL A 14 2.89 5.04 15.71
CA VAL A 14 1.73 5.79 16.20
C VAL A 14 1.12 6.60 15.07
N LYS A 15 -0.19 6.56 14.97
CA LYS A 15 -0.93 7.36 13.99
C LYS A 15 -2.23 7.90 14.59
N PRO A 16 -2.69 9.08 14.18
CA PRO A 16 -4.04 9.53 14.54
C PRO A 16 -5.07 8.57 13.96
N GLU A 17 -6.17 8.35 14.68
CA GLU A 17 -7.28 7.51 14.23
C GLU A 17 -7.77 7.88 12.84
N ASN A 18 -7.80 9.19 12.55
CA ASN A 18 -8.10 9.71 11.23
C ASN A 18 -7.18 10.90 10.90
N SER A 19 -6.09 10.64 10.19
CA SER A 19 -5.12 11.67 9.79
C SER A 19 -5.64 12.65 8.71
N ASN A 20 -6.80 12.39 8.14
CA ASN A 20 -7.46 13.27 7.16
C ASN A 20 -8.63 14.05 7.78
N ALA A 21 -8.96 13.82 9.04
CA ALA A 21 -9.99 14.58 9.73
C ALA A 21 -9.57 16.04 9.89
N LEU A 22 -10.55 16.96 9.81
CA LEU A 22 -10.31 18.40 9.87
C LEU A 22 -9.70 18.83 11.19
N ASP A 23 -10.05 18.17 12.30
CA ASP A 23 -9.48 18.40 13.61
C ASP A 23 -7.98 18.15 13.65
N TYR A 24 -7.52 17.03 13.05
CA TYR A 24 -6.09 16.73 12.93
C TYR A 24 -5.37 17.67 11.96
N LEU A 25 -5.99 17.98 10.81
CA LEU A 25 -5.39 18.85 9.79
C LEU A 25 -5.26 20.31 10.23
N ARG A 26 -6.12 20.77 11.13
CA ARG A 26 -6.16 22.15 11.66
C ARG A 26 -5.33 22.31 12.92
N CYS A 27 -5.08 21.25 13.67
CA CYS A 27 -4.19 21.34 14.82
C CYS A 27 -2.74 21.58 14.37
N HIS A 28 -2.00 22.34 15.14
CA HIS A 28 -0.59 22.60 14.88
C HIS A 28 0.22 22.26 16.13
N PHE A 29 1.12 21.31 15.99
CA PHE A 29 2.12 20.98 17.00
C PHE A 29 3.45 20.61 16.32
N GLU A 30 4.54 20.76 17.05
CA GLU A 30 5.87 20.50 16.52
C GLU A 30 6.00 19.02 16.09
N GLY A 31 6.54 18.81 14.88
CA GLY A 31 6.75 17.48 14.34
C GLY A 31 5.50 16.75 13.85
N GLN A 32 4.35 17.44 13.65
CA GLN A 32 3.11 16.84 13.17
C GLN A 32 3.32 16.01 11.90
N LYS A 33 2.93 14.74 11.93
CA LYS A 33 3.02 13.75 10.82
C LYS A 33 1.78 12.88 10.79
N LYS A 34 1.53 12.23 9.66
CA LYS A 34 0.46 11.21 9.55
C LYS A 34 0.81 9.90 10.25
N VAL A 35 2.10 9.57 10.31
CA VAL A 35 2.63 8.38 10.96
C VAL A 35 3.90 8.77 11.69
N PHE A 36 4.02 8.35 12.93
CA PHE A 36 5.16 8.56 13.79
C PHE A 36 5.82 7.23 14.09
N PHE A 37 7.15 7.23 14.17
CA PHE A 37 7.96 6.11 14.61
C PHE A 37 8.70 6.51 15.86
N PHE A 38 8.68 5.66 16.88
CA PHE A 38 9.36 5.91 18.15
C PHE A 38 10.15 4.69 18.55
N ASP A 39 11.45 4.87 18.69
CA ASP A 39 12.36 3.82 19.18
C ASP A 39 12.27 3.68 20.70
N THR A 40 11.92 4.77 21.39
CA THR A 40 11.89 4.83 22.85
C THR A 40 10.57 5.39 23.40
N ARG A 41 10.30 5.03 24.65
CA ARG A 41 9.16 5.56 25.40
C ARG A 41 9.25 7.07 25.60
N GLU A 42 10.45 7.59 25.81
CA GLU A 42 10.67 9.03 26.03
C GLU A 42 10.29 9.86 24.80
N GLU A 43 10.69 9.41 23.63
CA GLU A 43 10.32 10.06 22.35
C GLU A 43 8.80 10.11 22.18
N TYR A 44 8.14 8.97 22.41
CA TYR A 44 6.66 8.88 22.36
C TYR A 44 6.01 9.85 23.34
N LEU A 45 6.45 9.88 24.61
CA LEU A 45 5.89 10.77 25.62
C LEU A 45 6.13 12.25 25.31
N THR A 46 7.25 12.58 24.69
CA THR A 46 7.56 13.95 24.24
C THR A 46 6.58 14.40 23.16
N MET A 47 6.30 13.55 22.17
CA MET A 47 5.29 13.83 21.15
C MET A 47 3.89 13.98 21.78
N VAL A 48 3.50 13.10 22.69
CA VAL A 48 2.19 13.17 23.36
C VAL A 48 2.04 14.48 24.13
N ARG A 49 3.09 14.95 24.81
CA ARG A 49 3.09 16.25 25.52
C ARG A 49 2.89 17.41 24.53
N SER A 50 3.62 17.40 23.41
CA SER A 50 3.45 18.41 22.36
C SER A 50 2.03 18.41 21.78
N MET A 51 1.48 17.22 21.53
CA MET A 51 0.11 17.07 21.04
C MET A 51 -0.95 17.51 22.04
N ASN A 52 -0.78 17.21 23.33
CA ASN A 52 -1.67 17.66 24.40
C ASN A 52 -1.70 19.19 24.55
N GLY A 53 -0.63 19.89 24.17
CA GLY A 53 -0.58 21.33 24.07
C GLY A 53 -1.32 21.93 22.88
N SER A 54 -1.76 21.09 21.93
CA SER A 54 -2.52 21.51 20.74
C SER A 54 -4.03 21.36 20.94
N ASP A 55 -4.80 21.75 19.92
CA ASP A 55 -6.26 21.61 19.92
C ASP A 55 -6.73 20.21 19.52
N TYR A 56 -5.82 19.26 19.26
CA TYR A 56 -6.20 17.89 18.90
C TYR A 56 -6.85 17.15 20.07
N ARG A 57 -8.03 16.58 19.85
CA ARG A 57 -8.80 15.81 20.84
C ARG A 57 -9.16 14.40 20.37
N GLY A 58 -8.63 14.00 19.20
CA GLY A 58 -8.85 12.67 18.65
C GLY A 58 -8.01 11.59 19.34
N LYS A 59 -8.19 10.36 18.91
CA LYS A 59 -7.48 9.20 19.44
C LYS A 59 -6.21 8.91 18.64
N LEU A 60 -5.27 8.22 19.29
CA LEU A 60 -4.08 7.67 18.66
C LEU A 60 -4.18 6.15 18.60
N ILE A 61 -3.79 5.59 17.47
CA ILE A 61 -3.61 4.16 17.29
C ILE A 61 -2.12 3.87 17.49
N LEU A 62 -1.81 3.02 18.47
CA LEU A 62 -0.46 2.53 18.73
C LEU A 62 -0.35 1.11 18.19
N GLN A 63 0.68 0.85 17.41
CA GLN A 63 0.92 -0.44 16.75
C GLN A 63 2.35 -0.90 16.97
N GLU A 64 2.54 -2.21 17.08
CA GLU A 64 3.87 -2.80 17.04
C GLU A 64 4.57 -2.42 15.73
N PHE A 65 5.85 -2.07 15.81
CA PHE A 65 6.67 -1.87 14.62
C PHE A 65 7.07 -3.23 14.03
N ILE A 66 6.67 -3.48 12.80
CA ILE A 66 7.10 -4.66 12.06
C ILE A 66 8.32 -4.27 11.21
N PRO A 67 9.49 -4.91 11.41
CA PRO A 67 10.71 -4.59 10.66
C PRO A 67 10.58 -4.81 9.16
N GLY A 68 11.46 -4.17 8.39
CA GLY A 68 11.55 -4.28 6.94
C GLY A 68 11.14 -3.01 6.19
N GLY A 69 11.70 -2.82 5.01
CA GLY A 69 11.44 -1.69 4.12
C GLY A 69 10.18 -1.88 3.25
N ASP A 70 10.15 -1.15 2.13
CA ASP A 70 9.05 -1.21 1.16
C ASP A 70 8.82 -2.64 0.63
N ASP A 71 9.88 -3.41 0.49
CA ASP A 71 9.87 -4.78 -0.01
C ASP A 71 9.25 -5.80 0.96
N ALA A 72 9.13 -5.48 2.24
CA ALA A 72 8.40 -6.27 3.23
C ALA A 72 6.89 -6.03 3.17
N MET A 73 6.44 -4.92 2.59
CA MET A 73 5.03 -4.62 2.41
C MET A 73 4.36 -5.60 1.44
N ARG A 74 3.09 -5.84 1.66
CA ARG A 74 2.21 -6.62 0.77
C ARG A 74 0.87 -5.91 0.66
N VAL A 75 0.28 -6.00 -0.51
CA VAL A 75 -1.07 -5.52 -0.78
C VAL A 75 -1.88 -6.62 -1.44
N LEU A 76 -3.01 -6.96 -0.85
CA LEU A 76 -3.95 -7.92 -1.43
C LEU A 76 -5.20 -7.18 -1.88
N ASN A 77 -5.46 -7.19 -3.17
CA ASN A 77 -6.75 -6.76 -3.70
C ASN A 77 -7.66 -7.98 -3.89
N SER A 78 -8.92 -7.85 -3.49
CA SER A 78 -9.92 -8.87 -3.73
C SER A 78 -11.23 -8.29 -4.25
N TYR A 79 -12.05 -9.16 -4.82
CA TYR A 79 -13.45 -8.90 -5.14
C TYR A 79 -14.32 -10.03 -4.60
N SER A 80 -15.27 -9.70 -3.76
CA SER A 80 -16.35 -10.58 -3.33
C SER A 80 -17.64 -10.14 -4.02
N ASP A 81 -18.37 -11.08 -4.60
CA ASP A 81 -19.63 -10.81 -5.28
C ASP A 81 -20.75 -10.42 -4.32
N THR A 82 -21.92 -10.17 -4.88
CA THR A 82 -23.12 -9.77 -4.13
C THR A 82 -23.62 -10.84 -3.17
N ASP A 83 -23.18 -12.10 -3.29
CA ASP A 83 -23.49 -13.17 -2.34
C ASP A 83 -22.38 -13.36 -1.26
N GLY A 84 -21.36 -12.49 -1.26
CA GLY A 84 -20.21 -12.60 -0.33
C GLY A 84 -19.20 -13.68 -0.71
N THR A 85 -19.29 -14.24 -1.91
CA THR A 85 -18.32 -15.22 -2.40
C THR A 85 -17.13 -14.50 -3.04
N VAL A 86 -15.92 -14.81 -2.60
CA VAL A 86 -14.70 -14.23 -3.19
C VAL A 86 -14.52 -14.75 -4.62
N ARG A 87 -14.40 -13.84 -5.59
CA ARG A 87 -14.26 -14.13 -7.02
C ARG A 87 -12.89 -13.82 -7.60
N ALA A 88 -12.11 -12.98 -6.92
CA ALA A 88 -10.73 -12.76 -7.31
C ALA A 88 -9.89 -12.34 -6.13
N MET A 89 -8.62 -12.75 -6.14
CA MET A 89 -7.57 -12.26 -5.26
C MET A 89 -6.29 -12.02 -6.03
N CYS A 90 -5.61 -10.93 -5.75
CA CYS A 90 -4.35 -10.55 -6.36
C CYS A 90 -3.41 -9.98 -5.30
N LEU A 91 -2.35 -10.72 -5.00
CA LEU A 91 -1.30 -10.29 -4.07
C LEU A 91 -0.24 -9.52 -4.83
N GLY A 92 0.18 -8.41 -4.27
CA GLY A 92 1.29 -7.59 -4.75
C GLY A 92 2.36 -7.40 -3.68
N GLN A 93 3.61 -7.40 -4.11
CA GLN A 93 4.76 -6.96 -3.34
C GLN A 93 5.17 -5.58 -3.83
N PRO A 94 4.95 -4.51 -3.06
CA PRO A 94 5.53 -3.21 -3.35
C PRO A 94 7.05 -3.31 -3.45
N VAL A 95 7.61 -2.66 -4.44
CA VAL A 95 9.07 -2.59 -4.63
C VAL A 95 9.58 -1.18 -4.47
N LEU A 96 8.68 -0.20 -4.55
CA LEU A 96 8.96 1.21 -4.33
C LEU A 96 7.67 1.94 -3.95
N GLU A 97 7.73 2.79 -2.92
CA GLU A 97 6.69 3.73 -2.54
C GLU A 97 6.96 5.14 -3.06
N TYR A 98 5.97 6.02 -2.95
CA TYR A 98 6.16 7.46 -3.12
C TYR A 98 6.63 8.09 -1.81
N TYR A 99 7.53 9.07 -1.92
CA TYR A 99 8.11 9.77 -0.77
C TYR A 99 7.71 11.24 -0.69
N ASP A 100 7.08 11.78 -1.73
CA ASP A 100 6.61 13.15 -1.67
C ASP A 100 5.42 13.29 -0.68
N PRO A 101 5.29 14.44 0.02
CA PRO A 101 4.31 14.62 1.10
C PRO A 101 2.85 14.39 0.70
N LYS A 102 2.51 14.53 -0.58
CA LYS A 102 1.14 14.34 -1.09
C LYS A 102 0.84 12.88 -1.43
N SER A 103 1.87 12.08 -1.71
CA SER A 103 1.73 10.72 -2.22
C SER A 103 2.31 9.66 -1.29
N VAL A 104 2.98 10.05 -0.21
CA VAL A 104 3.55 9.11 0.79
C VAL A 104 2.50 8.11 1.26
N GLY A 105 2.89 6.84 1.41
CA GLY A 105 2.00 5.74 1.72
C GLY A 105 1.26 5.14 0.51
N ASN A 106 1.58 5.60 -0.72
CA ASN A 106 1.12 4.96 -1.94
C ASN A 106 2.27 4.27 -2.66
N TYR A 107 1.98 3.14 -3.28
CA TYR A 107 2.98 2.39 -4.02
C TYR A 107 3.22 2.99 -5.42
N ALA A 108 4.49 3.11 -5.78
CA ALA A 108 4.94 3.59 -7.10
C ALA A 108 5.17 2.43 -8.08
N ALA A 109 5.53 1.25 -7.55
CA ALA A 109 5.68 0.03 -8.34
C ALA A 109 5.41 -1.21 -7.50
N ILE A 110 4.85 -2.24 -8.13
CA ILE A 110 4.46 -3.52 -7.49
C ILE A 110 4.84 -4.67 -8.42
N LEU A 111 5.44 -5.71 -7.86
CA LEU A 111 5.50 -7.05 -8.45
C LEU A 111 4.30 -7.87 -7.95
N SER A 112 3.53 -8.48 -8.84
CA SER A 112 2.51 -9.41 -8.41
C SER A 112 3.15 -10.71 -7.88
N ARG A 113 2.48 -11.34 -6.90
CA ARG A 113 2.94 -12.57 -6.24
C ARG A 113 1.80 -13.57 -6.14
N GLY A 114 2.12 -14.84 -6.25
CA GLY A 114 1.19 -15.92 -5.91
C GLY A 114 1.49 -16.44 -4.50
N ASP A 115 0.46 -16.58 -3.67
CA ASP A 115 0.57 -17.22 -2.35
C ASP A 115 -0.75 -17.93 -2.01
N THR A 116 -0.82 -19.21 -2.35
CA THR A 116 -2.03 -20.00 -2.18
C THR A 116 -2.48 -20.10 -0.72
N LEU A 117 -1.52 -20.23 0.22
CA LEU A 117 -1.86 -20.33 1.63
C LEU A 117 -2.45 -19.02 2.18
N LEU A 118 -1.93 -17.89 1.72
CA LEU A 118 -2.49 -16.58 2.07
C LEU A 118 -3.88 -16.41 1.44
N TYR A 119 -4.05 -16.79 0.17
CA TYR A 119 -5.36 -16.70 -0.49
C TYR A 119 -6.42 -17.52 0.23
N ASP A 120 -6.14 -18.76 0.60
CA ASP A 120 -7.07 -19.62 1.32
C ASP A 120 -7.47 -19.03 2.68
N LYS A 121 -6.51 -18.44 3.41
CA LYS A 121 -6.78 -17.79 4.70
C LYS A 121 -7.65 -16.56 4.52
N MET A 122 -7.31 -15.71 3.57
CA MET A 122 -8.01 -14.44 3.34
C MET A 122 -9.39 -14.66 2.73
N GLN A 123 -9.57 -15.66 1.88
CA GLN A 123 -10.87 -16.05 1.36
C GLN A 123 -11.80 -16.48 2.49
N ARG A 124 -11.33 -17.39 3.36
CA ARG A 124 -12.12 -17.82 4.53
C ARG A 124 -12.46 -16.66 5.47
N PHE A 125 -11.51 -15.77 5.70
CA PHE A 125 -11.73 -14.58 6.52
C PHE A 125 -12.80 -13.66 5.92
N LEU A 126 -12.69 -13.28 4.65
CA LEU A 126 -13.65 -12.39 4.00
C LEU A 126 -15.06 -13.01 3.92
N GLN A 127 -15.15 -14.31 3.65
CA GLN A 127 -16.43 -15.04 3.65
C GLN A 127 -17.04 -15.12 5.04
N ALA A 128 -16.22 -15.37 6.08
CA ALA A 128 -16.71 -15.47 7.47
C ALA A 128 -17.31 -14.15 7.99
N ILE A 129 -16.81 -13.00 7.52
CA ILE A 129 -17.36 -11.69 7.87
C ILE A 129 -18.46 -11.21 6.90
N GLY A 130 -18.84 -12.02 5.91
CA GLY A 130 -19.84 -11.65 4.91
C GLY A 130 -19.44 -10.46 4.04
N TYR A 131 -18.13 -10.34 3.70
CA TYR A 131 -17.62 -9.19 2.96
C TYR A 131 -18.11 -9.17 1.52
N VAL A 132 -18.62 -8.02 1.06
CA VAL A 132 -19.10 -7.80 -0.32
C VAL A 132 -18.36 -6.63 -0.95
N GLY A 133 -18.03 -6.76 -2.23
CA GLY A 133 -17.35 -5.71 -3.00
C GLY A 133 -15.84 -5.83 -3.03
N PHE A 134 -15.18 -4.71 -3.34
CA PHE A 134 -13.72 -4.66 -3.39
C PHE A 134 -13.11 -4.50 -2.02
N SER A 135 -12.00 -5.21 -1.78
CA SER A 135 -11.11 -4.90 -0.68
C SER A 135 -9.69 -4.66 -1.17
N ASN A 136 -9.02 -3.72 -0.50
CA ASN A 136 -7.58 -3.50 -0.59
C ASN A 136 -7.00 -3.67 0.82
N ILE A 137 -6.27 -4.74 1.03
CA ILE A 137 -5.77 -5.16 2.33
C ILE A 137 -4.28 -4.90 2.35
N ASP A 138 -3.86 -3.98 3.21
CA ASP A 138 -2.46 -3.66 3.43
C ASP A 138 -1.92 -4.52 4.58
N MET A 139 -0.77 -5.16 4.33
CA MET A 139 -0.11 -6.04 5.28
C MET A 139 1.42 -5.95 5.13
N LYS A 140 2.13 -6.44 6.13
CA LYS A 140 3.58 -6.53 6.11
C LYS A 140 4.01 -7.96 6.42
N TYR A 141 5.01 -8.44 5.70
CA TYR A 141 5.65 -9.70 6.01
C TYR A 141 6.63 -9.49 7.16
N ASP A 142 6.36 -10.14 8.28
CA ASP A 142 7.25 -10.14 9.43
C ASP A 142 8.26 -11.29 9.31
N SER A 143 9.50 -10.97 8.97
CA SER A 143 10.56 -11.95 8.81
C SER A 143 10.97 -12.65 10.12
N ARG A 144 10.63 -12.05 11.29
CA ARG A 144 10.90 -12.66 12.61
C ARG A 144 10.02 -13.88 12.87
N THR A 145 8.78 -13.83 12.36
CA THR A 145 7.76 -14.86 12.61
C THR A 145 7.38 -15.65 11.36
N GLY A 146 7.81 -15.21 10.17
CA GLY A 146 7.41 -15.78 8.89
C GLY A 146 5.93 -15.56 8.55
N ARG A 147 5.28 -14.53 9.12
CA ARG A 147 3.84 -14.28 8.99
C ARG A 147 3.53 -12.96 8.32
N TYR A 148 2.37 -12.88 7.69
CA TYR A 148 1.79 -11.62 7.25
C TYR A 148 0.99 -11.00 8.40
N VAL A 149 1.27 -9.75 8.71
CA VAL A 149 0.54 -8.95 9.71
C VAL A 149 -0.32 -7.94 8.96
N LEU A 150 -1.64 -8.01 9.14
CA LEU A 150 -2.59 -7.11 8.50
C LEU A 150 -2.62 -5.77 9.24
N PHE A 151 -2.63 -4.67 8.47
CA PHE A 151 -2.73 -3.32 9.02
C PHE A 151 -4.15 -2.78 8.90
N GLU A 152 -4.74 -2.89 7.71
CA GLU A 152 -6.07 -2.36 7.45
C GLU A 152 -6.72 -3.03 6.24
N ILE A 153 -8.05 -2.96 6.20
CA ILE A 153 -8.87 -3.34 5.05
C ILE A 153 -9.58 -2.09 4.55
N ASN A 154 -9.20 -1.65 3.37
CA ASN A 154 -9.87 -0.55 2.68
C ASN A 154 -11.04 -1.11 1.84
N PRO A 155 -12.31 -0.67 2.05
CA PRO A 155 -13.47 -1.18 1.31
C PRO A 155 -13.58 -0.53 -0.08
N ARG A 156 -12.49 -0.52 -0.81
CA ARG A 156 -12.36 0.05 -2.15
C ARG A 156 -11.12 -0.47 -2.83
N LEU A 157 -11.02 -0.31 -4.14
CA LEU A 157 -9.75 -0.49 -4.84
C LEU A 157 -8.74 0.59 -4.40
N GLY A 158 -7.52 0.17 -4.15
CA GLY A 158 -6.41 1.06 -3.87
C GLY A 158 -5.96 1.84 -5.11
N ARG A 159 -5.20 2.91 -4.92
CA ARG A 159 -4.63 3.71 -6.02
C ARG A 159 -3.73 2.89 -6.96
N SER A 160 -3.08 1.88 -6.42
CA SER A 160 -2.18 0.97 -7.13
C SER A 160 -2.87 -0.27 -7.73
N SER A 161 -4.19 -0.43 -7.54
CA SER A 161 -4.93 -1.66 -7.91
C SER A 161 -4.78 -2.09 -9.38
N PHE A 162 -4.27 -1.21 -10.23
CA PHE A 162 -3.98 -1.54 -11.63
C PHE A 162 -2.89 -2.63 -11.77
N PHE A 163 -2.14 -2.94 -10.71
CA PHE A 163 -1.23 -4.08 -10.73
C PHE A 163 -1.96 -5.42 -10.93
N CYS A 164 -3.22 -5.52 -10.48
CA CYS A 164 -4.06 -6.69 -10.77
C CYS A 164 -4.23 -6.90 -12.27
N ARG A 165 -4.37 -5.80 -13.04
CA ARG A 165 -4.46 -5.88 -14.51
C ARG A 165 -3.14 -6.34 -15.12
N ALA A 166 -2.00 -5.95 -14.57
CA ALA A 166 -0.70 -6.45 -14.99
C ALA A 166 -0.59 -7.98 -14.78
N ALA A 167 -1.15 -8.46 -13.67
CA ALA A 167 -1.24 -9.90 -13.35
C ALA A 167 -2.36 -10.65 -14.08
N GLY A 168 -3.06 -10.03 -15.05
CA GLY A 168 -4.11 -10.66 -15.85
C GLY A 168 -5.52 -10.56 -15.27
N ILE A 169 -5.71 -10.01 -14.08
CA ILE A 169 -7.01 -9.90 -13.42
C ILE A 169 -7.63 -8.51 -13.63
N ASN A 170 -8.77 -8.47 -14.29
CA ASN A 170 -9.53 -7.23 -14.48
C ASN A 170 -10.65 -7.13 -13.45
N MET A 171 -10.38 -6.46 -12.33
CA MET A 171 -11.33 -6.29 -11.22
C MET A 171 -12.62 -5.59 -11.64
N MET A 172 -12.54 -4.56 -12.51
CA MET A 172 -13.74 -3.85 -12.98
C MET A 172 -14.63 -4.72 -13.87
N LYS A 173 -14.03 -5.61 -14.67
CA LYS A 173 -14.79 -6.59 -15.47
C LYS A 173 -15.58 -7.52 -14.55
N LEU A 174 -14.99 -8.02 -13.48
CA LEU A 174 -15.66 -8.91 -12.53
C LEU A 174 -16.86 -8.22 -11.87
N LEU A 175 -16.70 -6.97 -11.42
CA LEU A 175 -17.80 -6.18 -10.89
C LEU A 175 -18.95 -6.02 -11.92
N THR A 176 -18.59 -5.67 -13.15
CA THR A 176 -19.59 -5.46 -14.21
C THR A 176 -20.33 -6.76 -14.54
N GLU A 177 -19.62 -7.87 -14.64
CA GLU A 177 -20.23 -9.18 -14.91
C GLU A 177 -21.18 -9.61 -13.80
N ASP A 178 -20.81 -9.40 -12.53
CA ASP A 178 -21.66 -9.73 -11.38
C ASP A 178 -22.86 -8.78 -11.30
N VAL A 179 -22.61 -7.48 -11.15
CA VAL A 179 -23.68 -6.51 -10.81
C VAL A 179 -24.59 -6.19 -12.00
N VAL A 180 -24.04 -6.08 -13.20
CA VAL A 180 -24.83 -5.69 -14.40
C VAL A 180 -25.41 -6.90 -15.11
N TYR A 181 -24.64 -7.97 -15.23
CA TYR A 181 -25.04 -9.13 -16.02
C TYR A 181 -25.44 -10.36 -15.21
N GLY A 182 -25.30 -10.34 -13.88
CA GLY A 182 -25.59 -11.48 -13.01
C GLY A 182 -24.70 -12.71 -13.28
N ARG A 183 -23.54 -12.50 -13.91
CA ARG A 183 -22.62 -13.57 -14.30
C ARG A 183 -21.53 -13.74 -13.26
N ARG A 184 -21.45 -14.90 -12.66
CA ARG A 184 -20.49 -15.22 -11.62
C ARG A 184 -19.65 -16.42 -12.01
N GLY A 185 -18.35 -16.20 -12.17
CA GLY A 185 -17.38 -17.24 -12.50
C GLY A 185 -16.76 -17.91 -11.28
N LYS A 186 -15.78 -18.78 -11.52
CA LYS A 186 -14.92 -19.33 -10.47
C LYS A 186 -14.02 -18.26 -9.89
N CYS A 187 -13.52 -18.47 -8.67
CA CYS A 187 -12.50 -17.59 -8.08
C CYS A 187 -11.21 -17.64 -8.90
N ILE A 188 -10.63 -16.47 -9.14
CA ILE A 188 -9.41 -16.29 -9.92
C ILE A 188 -8.32 -15.74 -8.99
N TYR A 189 -7.17 -16.40 -8.97
CA TYR A 189 -5.96 -15.94 -8.29
C TYR A 189 -4.91 -15.54 -9.32
N ASN A 190 -4.03 -14.59 -8.95
CA ASN A 190 -2.85 -14.38 -9.78
C ASN A 190 -1.78 -15.46 -9.48
N GLU A 191 -1.41 -16.19 -10.50
CA GLU A 191 -0.38 -17.24 -10.44
C GLU A 191 0.95 -16.77 -11.05
N THR A 192 0.90 -15.68 -11.82
CA THR A 192 2.07 -15.18 -12.56
C THR A 192 2.63 -13.91 -11.93
N THR A 193 3.96 -13.79 -11.97
CA THR A 193 4.63 -12.55 -11.61
C THR A 193 4.56 -11.56 -12.77
N ALA A 194 4.13 -10.34 -12.49
CA ALA A 194 4.10 -9.23 -13.43
C ALA A 194 4.52 -7.94 -12.72
N LEU A 195 5.14 -7.03 -13.45
CA LEU A 195 5.54 -5.74 -12.95
C LEU A 195 4.53 -4.66 -13.37
N TRP A 196 3.95 -4.01 -12.38
CA TRP A 196 3.25 -2.74 -12.57
C TRP A 196 4.12 -1.59 -12.08
N SER A 197 4.14 -0.48 -12.83
CA SER A 197 4.84 0.73 -12.42
C SER A 197 4.09 1.98 -12.87
N ASN A 198 4.03 2.97 -11.99
CA ASN A 198 3.52 4.30 -12.30
C ASN A 198 4.65 5.35 -12.44
N VAL A 199 5.89 4.90 -12.37
CA VAL A 199 7.10 5.72 -12.51
C VAL A 199 8.02 5.15 -13.59
N PRO A 200 8.89 5.97 -14.20
CA PRO A 200 9.87 5.50 -15.19
C PRO A 200 10.82 4.44 -14.63
N ARG A 201 11.25 3.52 -15.48
CA ARG A 201 12.18 2.43 -15.11
C ARG A 201 13.50 2.94 -14.48
N GLY A 202 14.01 4.09 -14.92
CA GLY A 202 15.21 4.70 -14.34
C GLY A 202 15.06 5.05 -12.85
N ILE A 203 13.84 5.39 -12.41
CA ILE A 203 13.54 5.59 -10.99
C ILE A 203 13.63 4.26 -10.24
N LEU A 204 13.03 3.19 -10.77
CA LEU A 204 13.09 1.86 -10.15
C LEU A 204 14.53 1.39 -9.99
N THR A 205 15.33 1.50 -11.05
CA THR A 205 16.75 1.09 -11.04
C THR A 205 17.57 1.85 -9.99
N ARG A 206 17.24 3.13 -9.77
CA ARG A 206 17.98 4.00 -8.86
C ARG A 206 17.57 3.86 -7.40
N TYR A 207 16.27 3.69 -7.13
CA TYR A 207 15.71 3.87 -5.79
C TYR A 207 15.20 2.57 -5.14
N VAL A 208 15.02 1.48 -5.87
CA VAL A 208 14.75 0.18 -5.25
C VAL A 208 16.03 -0.29 -4.57
N THR A 209 16.00 -0.47 -3.26
CA THR A 209 17.18 -0.79 -2.44
C THR A 209 17.62 -2.24 -2.56
N SER A 210 16.68 -3.20 -2.65
CA SER A 210 16.96 -4.62 -2.75
C SER A 210 17.61 -4.99 -4.09
N PRO A 211 18.88 -5.47 -4.10
CA PRO A 211 19.53 -5.93 -5.33
C PRO A 211 18.79 -7.08 -6.01
N ALA A 212 18.26 -8.01 -5.23
CA ALA A 212 17.50 -9.16 -5.74
C ALA A 212 16.25 -8.71 -6.49
N LEU A 213 15.48 -7.78 -5.93
CA LEU A 213 14.29 -7.24 -6.61
C LEU A 213 14.65 -6.44 -7.86
N ARG A 214 15.77 -5.71 -7.84
CA ARG A 214 16.24 -4.99 -9.05
C ARG A 214 16.56 -5.95 -10.19
N GLU A 215 17.22 -7.08 -9.92
CA GLU A 215 17.50 -8.09 -10.93
C GLU A 215 16.22 -8.79 -11.40
N GLU A 216 15.34 -9.14 -10.48
CA GLU A 216 14.07 -9.76 -10.82
C GLU A 216 13.22 -8.86 -11.73
N MET A 217 13.10 -7.57 -11.41
CA MET A 217 12.32 -6.62 -12.22
C MET A 217 12.82 -6.49 -13.67
N LYS A 218 14.09 -6.79 -13.94
CA LYS A 218 14.63 -6.73 -15.32
C LYS A 218 13.97 -7.76 -16.24
N GLN A 219 13.45 -8.85 -15.69
CA GLN A 219 12.81 -9.94 -16.42
C GLN A 219 11.41 -9.56 -16.92
N TYR A 220 10.81 -8.49 -16.38
CA TYR A 220 9.42 -8.12 -16.68
C TYR A 220 9.34 -6.76 -17.40
N LYS A 221 8.48 -6.70 -18.41
CA LYS A 221 8.04 -5.42 -18.99
C LYS A 221 7.01 -4.80 -18.05
N ALA A 222 7.28 -3.59 -17.59
CA ALA A 222 6.34 -2.89 -16.71
C ALA A 222 5.06 -2.48 -17.47
N LEU A 223 3.90 -2.80 -16.89
CA LEU A 223 2.63 -2.22 -17.31
C LEU A 223 2.46 -0.88 -16.59
N HIS A 224 2.23 0.18 -17.35
CA HIS A 224 2.03 1.53 -16.83
C HIS A 224 0.55 1.93 -16.87
N THR A 225 0.01 2.44 -15.77
CA THR A 225 -1.40 2.85 -15.70
C THR A 225 -1.76 3.94 -16.71
N LEU A 226 -0.87 4.91 -16.88
CA LEU A 226 -1.15 6.11 -17.68
C LEU A 226 -0.87 5.93 -19.18
N TRP A 227 -0.25 4.81 -19.57
CA TRP A 227 0.09 4.56 -20.95
C TRP A 227 -0.97 3.69 -21.63
N CYS A 228 -1.70 4.29 -22.55
CA CYS A 228 -2.71 3.61 -23.34
C CYS A 228 -2.39 3.79 -24.83
N GLY A 229 -2.17 2.67 -25.56
CA GLY A 229 -1.79 2.70 -26.97
C GLY A 229 -2.83 3.31 -27.91
N GLY A 230 -4.11 3.33 -27.51
CA GLY A 230 -5.19 3.97 -28.29
C GLY A 230 -5.36 5.47 -28.03
N ASP A 231 -4.59 6.06 -27.10
CA ASP A 231 -4.72 7.47 -26.72
C ASP A 231 -3.33 8.14 -26.66
N LEU A 232 -2.75 8.36 -27.83
CA LEU A 232 -1.44 8.97 -28.03
C LEU A 232 -1.51 10.36 -28.67
N ALA A 233 -2.58 11.11 -28.41
CA ALA A 233 -2.68 12.51 -28.86
C ALA A 233 -1.45 13.34 -28.39
N PRO A 234 -0.87 14.23 -29.20
CA PRO A 234 0.35 14.96 -28.86
C PRO A 234 0.28 15.70 -27.52
N ALA A 235 -0.85 16.33 -27.23
CA ALA A 235 -1.08 17.02 -25.95
C ALA A 235 -1.05 16.07 -24.74
N ARG A 236 -1.51 14.81 -24.90
CA ARG A 236 -1.42 13.79 -23.87
C ARG A 236 0.00 13.31 -23.68
N VAL A 237 0.70 13.02 -24.76
CA VAL A 237 2.11 12.59 -24.73
C VAL A 237 2.97 13.66 -24.03
N TYR A 238 2.76 14.92 -24.35
CA TYR A 238 3.45 16.04 -23.67
C TYR A 238 3.16 16.07 -22.16
N ARG A 239 1.90 15.89 -21.75
CA ARG A 239 1.53 15.85 -20.32
C ARG A 239 2.16 14.65 -19.61
N LEU A 240 2.19 13.48 -20.25
CA LEU A 240 2.86 12.29 -19.71
C LEU A 240 4.36 12.50 -19.56
N ALA A 241 5.02 13.08 -20.55
CA ALA A 241 6.45 13.41 -20.48
C ALA A 241 6.75 14.35 -19.30
N ARG A 242 5.95 15.42 -19.14
CA ARG A 242 6.05 16.33 -17.97
C ARG A 242 5.81 15.61 -16.66
N TYR A 243 4.80 14.75 -16.59
CA TYR A 243 4.50 13.95 -15.39
C TYR A 243 5.69 13.06 -15.02
N TYR A 244 6.26 12.34 -15.97
CA TYR A 244 7.41 11.46 -15.70
C TYR A 244 8.68 12.25 -15.34
N ALA A 245 8.92 13.41 -15.97
CA ALA A 245 10.01 14.29 -15.58
C ALA A 245 9.84 14.81 -14.14
N ALA A 246 8.62 15.17 -13.74
CA ALA A 246 8.33 15.57 -12.38
C ALA A 246 8.58 14.44 -11.35
N GLN A 247 8.38 13.17 -11.72
CA GLN A 247 8.70 12.04 -10.83
C GLN A 247 10.20 11.99 -10.51
N TYR A 248 11.09 12.18 -11.48
CA TYR A 248 12.53 12.25 -11.22
C TYR A 248 12.88 13.35 -10.24
N LYS A 249 12.29 14.55 -10.40
CA LYS A 249 12.49 15.67 -9.48
C LYS A 249 11.99 15.35 -8.07
N ASN A 250 10.80 14.74 -7.96
CA ASN A 250 10.20 14.40 -6.67
C ASN A 250 11.02 13.35 -5.94
N PHE A 251 11.43 12.27 -6.62
CA PHE A 251 12.28 11.26 -6.01
C PHE A 251 13.66 11.82 -5.62
N ALA A 252 14.28 12.64 -6.44
CA ALA A 252 15.56 13.27 -6.09
C ALA A 252 15.46 14.19 -4.86
N ARG A 253 14.30 14.81 -4.64
CA ARG A 253 14.08 15.75 -3.53
C ARG A 253 13.64 15.09 -2.23
N TYR A 254 12.79 14.05 -2.31
CA TYR A 254 12.07 13.53 -1.14
C TYR A 254 12.43 12.10 -0.78
N TYR A 255 13.16 11.38 -1.64
CA TYR A 255 13.54 10.01 -1.33
C TYR A 255 14.44 9.95 -0.11
N PHE A 256 14.14 9.06 0.80
CA PHE A 256 15.03 8.62 1.87
C PHE A 256 14.96 7.09 1.98
N ASP A 257 16.08 6.49 2.34
CA ASP A 257 16.20 5.04 2.44
C ASP A 257 15.68 4.58 3.79
N LYS A 258 14.46 4.05 3.81
CA LYS A 258 13.81 3.53 5.03
C LYS A 258 14.55 2.33 5.65
N SER A 259 15.40 1.64 4.89
CA SER A 259 16.19 0.55 5.46
C SER A 259 17.30 1.01 6.39
N LYS A 260 17.61 2.31 6.37
CA LYS A 260 18.58 2.96 7.25
C LYS A 260 17.96 3.60 8.48
N GLU A 261 16.65 3.69 8.56
CA GLU A 261 15.94 3.98 9.80
C GLU A 261 15.95 2.68 10.62
N LYS A 262 16.86 2.65 11.58
CA LYS A 262 16.94 1.57 12.57
C LYS A 262 15.96 1.84 13.69
#